data_b1c2d4e5e9abf8669da2a7b32455be4e
#
_entry.id   b1c2d4e5e9abf8669da2a7b32455be4e
#
_cell.length_a   1.000
_cell.length_b   1.000
_cell.length_c   1.000
_cell.angle_alpha   90.00
_cell.angle_beta   90.00
_cell.angle_gamma   90.00
#
_symmetry.space_group_name_H-M   'P 1'
#
loop_
_entity.id
_entity.type
_entity.pdbx_description
1 polymer ?
#
loop_
_entity_poly.entity_id
_entity_poly.type
_entity_poly.pdbx_seq_one_letter_code
_entity_poly.pdbx_strand_id
1 'polypeptide(L)'
;MHGRRPHRCRRPANRKRGEAENLCGVSPLHVEPFEIEVPERTLSDLRERIRNTRWPPPSPEPGWEQGAELSCVRGLLKYWADGFDWRLQERRLNEFAHFRGEIDGVRIHFVHERRGGIPLILTHGWPSTFVEHLQLAPLLPEFDLVIPSLPGYGFSERPPRTTMRDTARLWHRLMQGLGYKRYGAQGGDFGASVTTYMALDEPAPLLGIHLHMIDDTPYSGGRPLSATERDYREAVAAWDAVERGYSSIQSTKPQTVAYGLNDSPAGLAAWLVEKWRSWSHSLDAIDRDLLLTNMTIFWVTETIGTSMRDYYDKRRYGPTIGPEDFVTVPTAVAVFANELVSEGTPPREWAERLYDVRRWTPMPRGGHFAPAEAPDLLARDISEFFAGRLGDR
;
A
#
# COMPACT_ATOMS: atom_id res chain seq x y z
N MET A 1 38.81 64.97 -7.73
CA MET A 1 39.60 65.15 -6.49
C MET A 1 39.04 64.22 -5.42
N HIS A 2 39.96 63.53 -4.69
CA HIS A 2 39.72 62.58 -3.59
C HIS A 2 39.14 61.19 -4.02
N GLY A 3 39.77 60.07 -4.22
CA GLY A 3 40.95 59.53 -3.61
C GLY A 3 40.56 58.67 -2.38
N ARG A 4 40.07 57.37 -2.54
CA ARG A 4 40.06 56.42 -1.42
C ARG A 4 40.64 55.07 -1.87
N ARG A 5 41.69 54.68 -1.13
CA ARG A 5 42.44 53.43 -1.28
C ARG A 5 41.69 52.19 -0.76
N PRO A 6 41.99 50.98 -1.23
CA PRO A 6 41.31 49.74 -0.78
C PRO A 6 41.91 49.22 0.54
N HIS A 7 41.05 48.80 1.45
CA HIS A 7 41.40 48.09 2.67
C HIS A 7 41.78 46.63 2.39
N ARG A 8 43.00 46.26 2.82
CA ARG A 8 43.46 44.86 2.89
C ARG A 8 42.66 44.06 3.91
N CYS A 9 42.00 42.99 3.48
CA CYS A 9 41.42 42.00 4.36
C CYS A 9 42.48 40.95 4.77
N ARG A 10 42.69 40.84 6.07
CA ARG A 10 43.61 39.85 6.70
C ARG A 10 42.97 38.47 6.64
N ARG A 11 43.74 37.43 6.26
CA ARG A 11 43.37 36.01 6.40
C ARG A 11 43.42 35.59 7.87
N PRO A 12 42.44 34.85 8.38
CA PRO A 12 42.64 34.06 9.59
C PRO A 12 43.17 32.66 9.20
N ALA A 13 44.19 32.23 9.95
CA ALA A 13 44.82 30.94 9.88
C ALA A 13 44.03 29.87 10.71
N ASN A 14 44.24 28.61 10.39
CA ASN A 14 43.90 27.41 11.11
C ASN A 14 42.41 26.90 11.03
N ARG A 15 42.14 26.08 10.04
CA ARG A 15 41.15 24.98 10.14
C ARG A 15 41.84 23.66 10.52
N LYS A 16 41.42 23.08 11.60
CA LYS A 16 41.79 21.75 12.09
C LYS A 16 41.37 20.70 11.05
N ARG A 17 42.27 19.80 10.72
CA ARG A 17 42.00 18.56 9.99
C ARG A 17 41.08 17.67 10.85
N GLY A 18 39.98 17.19 10.28
CA GLY A 18 39.24 16.09 10.85
C GLY A 18 37.70 16.18 10.69
N GLU A 19 37.22 16.48 9.51
CA GLU A 19 35.84 16.11 9.12
C GLU A 19 35.91 15.56 7.68
N ALA A 20 35.73 14.25 7.56
CA ALA A 20 35.50 13.64 6.26
C ALA A 20 34.18 14.20 5.71
N GLU A 21 34.24 14.98 4.66
CA GLU A 21 33.06 15.41 3.92
C GLU A 21 32.34 14.17 3.39
N ASN A 22 31.16 13.88 3.94
CA ASN A 22 30.20 12.94 3.37
C ASN A 22 29.74 13.50 2.02
N LEU A 23 30.22 12.92 0.94
CA LEU A 23 29.92 13.27 -0.46
C LEU A 23 28.54 12.78 -0.94
N CYS A 24 27.66 12.36 -0.03
CA CYS A 24 26.25 12.06 -0.31
C CYS A 24 25.39 12.77 0.74
N GLY A 25 24.77 13.87 0.34
CA GLY A 25 24.01 14.78 1.21
C GLY A 25 22.65 14.25 1.70
N VAL A 26 22.55 12.97 2.07
CA VAL A 26 21.38 12.42 2.75
C VAL A 26 21.74 12.34 4.23
N SER A 27 21.10 13.16 5.06
CA SER A 27 21.19 13.02 6.52
C SER A 27 20.73 11.62 6.91
N PRO A 28 21.42 10.95 7.86
CA PRO A 28 20.97 9.65 8.33
C PRO A 28 19.52 9.73 8.81
N LEU A 29 18.70 8.77 8.37
CA LEU A 29 17.31 8.67 8.80
C LEU A 29 17.29 8.40 10.31
N HIS A 30 16.64 9.27 11.07
CA HIS A 30 16.37 9.01 12.48
C HIS A 30 15.22 7.99 12.56
N VAL A 31 15.52 6.81 13.07
CA VAL A 31 14.57 5.70 13.22
C VAL A 31 14.49 5.34 14.71
N GLU A 32 13.28 5.28 15.23
CA GLU A 32 12.99 4.85 16.60
C GLU A 32 12.18 3.54 16.61
N PRO A 33 12.46 2.60 17.54
CA PRO A 33 11.59 1.45 17.75
C PRO A 33 10.17 1.90 18.09
N PHE A 34 9.19 1.14 17.60
CA PHE A 34 7.79 1.41 17.86
C PHE A 34 7.11 0.12 18.35
N GLU A 35 6.23 0.22 19.31
CA GLU A 35 5.40 -0.86 19.81
C GLU A 35 3.93 -0.49 19.68
N ILE A 36 3.12 -1.43 19.20
CA ILE A 36 1.67 -1.24 19.13
C ILE A 36 1.11 -1.48 20.53
N GLU A 37 0.56 -0.42 21.13
CA GLU A 37 -0.06 -0.46 22.44
C GLU A 37 -1.38 0.32 22.40
N VAL A 38 -2.50 -0.38 22.16
CA VAL A 38 -3.82 0.25 22.09
C VAL A 38 -4.39 0.40 23.51
N PRO A 39 -4.76 1.61 23.94
CA PRO A 39 -5.35 1.81 25.26
C PRO A 39 -6.65 1.01 25.46
N GLU A 40 -6.83 0.39 26.63
CA GLU A 40 -8.03 -0.43 26.92
C GLU A 40 -9.35 0.38 26.79
N ARG A 41 -9.29 1.67 27.10
CA ARG A 41 -10.44 2.57 26.90
C ARG A 41 -10.93 2.60 25.45
N THR A 42 -9.99 2.55 24.47
CA THR A 42 -10.31 2.55 23.03
C THR A 42 -10.98 1.23 22.61
N LEU A 43 -10.49 0.11 23.14
CA LEU A 43 -11.09 -1.20 22.89
C LEU A 43 -12.46 -1.36 23.57
N SER A 44 -12.63 -0.80 24.74
CA SER A 44 -13.90 -0.80 25.47
C SER A 44 -14.93 0.07 24.77
N ASP A 45 -14.55 1.27 24.29
CA ASP A 45 -15.40 2.13 23.47
C ASP A 45 -15.85 1.43 22.18
N LEU A 46 -14.92 0.76 21.48
CA LEU A 46 -15.24 -0.05 20.29
C LEU A 46 -16.32 -1.09 20.58
N ARG A 47 -16.14 -1.90 21.64
CA ARG A 47 -17.10 -2.94 22.02
C ARG A 47 -18.46 -2.36 22.41
N GLU A 48 -18.48 -1.23 23.13
CA GLU A 48 -19.71 -0.55 23.52
C GLU A 48 -20.46 -0.02 22.29
N ARG A 49 -19.76 0.62 21.35
CA ARG A 49 -20.38 1.11 20.09
C ARG A 49 -20.91 -0.02 19.24
N ILE A 50 -20.21 -1.15 19.16
CA ILE A 50 -20.72 -2.35 18.47
C ILE A 50 -22.05 -2.80 19.09
N ARG A 51 -22.12 -2.91 20.43
CA ARG A 51 -23.34 -3.35 21.13
C ARG A 51 -24.51 -2.38 20.99
N ASN A 52 -24.21 -1.09 20.87
CA ASN A 52 -25.18 -0.02 20.70
C ASN A 52 -25.52 0.30 19.24
N THR A 53 -25.11 -0.55 18.30
CA THR A 53 -25.36 -0.34 16.87
C THR A 53 -26.84 -0.18 16.57
N ARG A 54 -27.21 0.89 15.90
CA ARG A 54 -28.56 1.15 15.39
C ARG A 54 -28.67 0.53 13.99
N TRP A 55 -29.21 -0.68 13.95
CA TRP A 55 -29.31 -1.43 12.71
C TRP A 55 -30.32 -0.82 11.75
N PRO A 56 -29.96 -0.65 10.45
CA PRO A 56 -30.95 -0.30 9.43
C PRO A 56 -31.91 -1.47 9.19
N PRO A 57 -33.08 -1.22 8.58
CA PRO A 57 -33.89 -2.30 8.05
C PRO A 57 -33.10 -3.11 7.03
N PRO A 58 -33.40 -4.42 6.85
CA PRO A 58 -32.76 -5.22 5.82
C PRO A 58 -33.09 -4.68 4.42
N SER A 59 -32.17 -4.89 3.48
CA SER A 59 -32.45 -4.66 2.06
C SER A 59 -33.63 -5.54 1.61
N PRO A 60 -34.53 -5.04 0.74
CA PRO A 60 -35.55 -5.87 0.12
C PRO A 60 -34.97 -6.92 -0.83
N GLU A 61 -33.80 -6.65 -1.41
CA GLU A 61 -33.06 -7.59 -2.25
C GLU A 61 -32.16 -8.47 -1.36
N PRO A 62 -32.17 -9.80 -1.53
CA PRO A 62 -31.36 -10.70 -0.75
C PRO A 62 -29.86 -10.61 -1.12
N GLY A 63 -29.02 -10.93 -0.16
CA GLY A 63 -27.58 -11.03 -0.39
C GLY A 63 -26.87 -9.67 -0.51
N TRP A 64 -25.97 -9.54 -1.48
CA TRP A 64 -25.02 -8.42 -1.60
C TRP A 64 -25.36 -7.43 -2.73
N GLU A 65 -26.50 -7.58 -3.39
CA GLU A 65 -26.87 -6.76 -4.55
C GLU A 65 -26.95 -5.25 -4.24
N GLN A 66 -27.28 -4.90 -3.02
CA GLN A 66 -27.35 -3.50 -2.57
C GLN A 66 -26.23 -3.13 -1.57
N GLY A 67 -25.14 -3.88 -1.58
CA GLY A 67 -23.98 -3.68 -0.69
C GLY A 67 -23.87 -4.73 0.41
N ALA A 68 -23.23 -4.38 1.54
CA ALA A 68 -22.90 -5.33 2.60
C ALA A 68 -24.15 -5.99 3.20
N GLU A 69 -24.21 -7.31 3.15
CA GLU A 69 -25.34 -8.12 3.61
C GLU A 69 -25.46 -8.04 5.14
N LEU A 70 -26.69 -7.73 5.63
CA LEU A 70 -26.98 -7.42 7.03
C LEU A 70 -26.57 -8.55 7.99
N SER A 71 -26.85 -9.80 7.64
CA SER A 71 -26.52 -10.95 8.50
C SER A 71 -25.03 -11.18 8.61
N CYS A 72 -24.28 -10.97 7.51
CA CYS A 72 -22.83 -11.02 7.49
C CYS A 72 -22.23 -9.95 8.40
N VAL A 73 -22.65 -8.69 8.26
CA VAL A 73 -22.16 -7.59 9.10
C VAL A 73 -22.50 -7.82 10.57
N ARG A 74 -23.71 -8.30 10.88
CA ARG A 74 -24.09 -8.65 12.27
C ARG A 74 -23.23 -9.78 12.84
N GLY A 75 -22.96 -10.82 12.06
CA GLY A 75 -22.11 -11.92 12.45
C GLY A 75 -20.67 -11.47 12.72
N LEU A 76 -20.14 -10.62 11.83
CA LEU A 76 -18.79 -10.07 11.96
C LEU A 76 -18.66 -9.18 13.21
N LEU A 77 -19.61 -8.27 13.42
CA LEU A 77 -19.61 -7.38 14.59
C LEU A 77 -19.78 -8.15 15.91
N LYS A 78 -20.64 -9.16 15.93
CA LYS A 78 -20.77 -10.03 17.12
C LYS A 78 -19.43 -10.69 17.46
N TYR A 79 -18.73 -11.21 16.45
CA TYR A 79 -17.43 -11.81 16.66
C TYR A 79 -16.39 -10.78 17.06
N TRP A 80 -16.38 -9.59 16.47
CA TRP A 80 -15.49 -8.48 16.82
C TRP A 80 -15.62 -8.04 18.28
N ALA A 81 -16.87 -7.99 18.80
CA ALA A 81 -17.13 -7.59 20.19
C ALA A 81 -16.82 -8.67 21.22
N ASP A 82 -17.14 -9.96 20.90
CA ASP A 82 -17.25 -11.03 21.89
C ASP A 82 -16.25 -12.17 21.69
N GLY A 83 -15.74 -12.38 20.46
CA GLY A 83 -14.87 -13.51 20.12
C GLY A 83 -13.47 -13.12 19.69
N PHE A 84 -13.28 -11.94 19.16
CA PHE A 84 -11.99 -11.45 18.69
C PHE A 84 -11.12 -10.94 19.85
N ASP A 85 -9.94 -11.49 19.98
CA ASP A 85 -8.96 -11.09 21.01
C ASP A 85 -7.91 -10.14 20.43
N TRP A 86 -8.16 -8.83 20.52
CA TRP A 86 -7.20 -7.82 20.09
C TRP A 86 -5.84 -7.98 20.78
N ARG A 87 -5.81 -8.28 22.09
CA ARG A 87 -4.54 -8.42 22.83
C ARG A 87 -3.68 -9.56 22.30
N LEU A 88 -4.32 -10.63 21.82
CA LEU A 88 -3.60 -11.70 21.13
C LEU A 88 -3.02 -11.20 19.80
N GLN A 89 -3.81 -10.47 19.01
CA GLN A 89 -3.33 -9.93 17.73
C GLN A 89 -2.25 -8.87 17.94
N GLU A 90 -2.40 -7.97 18.89
CA GLU A 90 -1.40 -6.96 19.27
C GLU A 90 -0.06 -7.60 19.64
N ARG A 91 -0.07 -8.68 20.44
CA ARG A 91 1.16 -9.46 20.72
C ARG A 91 1.78 -10.05 19.47
N ARG A 92 0.96 -10.68 18.59
CA ARG A 92 1.44 -11.25 17.31
C ARG A 92 2.02 -10.18 16.38
N LEU A 93 1.40 -9.01 16.31
CA LEU A 93 1.95 -7.90 15.54
C LEU A 93 3.30 -7.45 16.12
N ASN A 94 3.42 -7.33 17.43
CA ASN A 94 4.65 -6.93 18.11
C ASN A 94 5.76 -8.02 18.13
N GLU A 95 5.52 -9.21 17.59
CA GLU A 95 6.58 -10.17 17.26
C GLU A 95 7.48 -9.69 16.13
N PHE A 96 6.97 -8.78 15.27
CA PHE A 96 7.72 -8.13 14.22
C PHE A 96 8.43 -6.87 14.73
N ALA A 97 9.55 -6.52 14.10
CA ALA A 97 10.31 -5.33 14.47
C ALA A 97 9.69 -4.06 13.85
N HIS A 98 8.88 -3.35 14.62
CA HIS A 98 8.25 -2.10 14.21
C HIS A 98 9.14 -0.90 14.49
N PHE A 99 9.07 0.08 13.59
CA PHE A 99 9.81 1.34 13.68
C PHE A 99 8.96 2.52 13.22
N ARG A 100 9.38 3.72 13.63
CA ARG A 100 8.96 4.99 13.04
C ARG A 100 10.19 5.78 12.60
N GLY A 101 10.09 6.42 11.44
CA GLY A 101 11.13 7.30 10.94
C GLY A 101 10.54 8.58 10.38
N GLU A 102 11.22 9.71 10.55
CA GLU A 102 10.84 10.97 9.91
C GLU A 102 11.51 11.07 8.54
N ILE A 103 10.71 11.08 7.48
CA ILE A 103 11.16 11.12 6.09
C ILE A 103 10.58 12.37 5.43
N ASP A 104 11.43 13.32 5.05
CA ASP A 104 11.01 14.61 4.45
C ASP A 104 9.90 15.32 5.26
N GLY A 105 9.98 15.23 6.60
CA GLY A 105 9.02 15.85 7.52
C GLY A 105 7.72 15.08 7.72
N VAL A 106 7.64 13.83 7.23
CA VAL A 106 6.50 12.93 7.43
C VAL A 106 6.92 11.75 8.30
N ARG A 107 6.22 11.52 9.39
CA ARG A 107 6.48 10.38 10.27
C ARG A 107 5.84 9.12 9.68
N ILE A 108 6.68 8.18 9.26
CA ILE A 108 6.29 6.91 8.64
C ILE A 108 6.54 5.77 9.60
N HIS A 109 5.52 4.95 9.81
CA HIS A 109 5.61 3.65 10.47
C HIS A 109 5.96 2.58 9.44
N PHE A 110 6.84 1.64 9.84
CA PHE A 110 7.18 0.48 9.03
C PHE A 110 7.64 -0.69 9.89
N VAL A 111 7.44 -1.91 9.38
CA VAL A 111 8.09 -3.12 9.88
C VAL A 111 9.39 -3.30 9.12
N HIS A 112 10.45 -3.70 9.82
CA HIS A 112 11.76 -3.95 9.22
C HIS A 112 12.40 -5.22 9.74
N GLU A 113 12.30 -6.30 8.96
CA GLU A 113 12.87 -7.61 9.26
C GLU A 113 14.22 -7.76 8.55
N ARG A 114 15.31 -7.65 9.32
CA ARG A 114 16.68 -7.81 8.81
C ARG A 114 17.14 -9.25 8.94
N ARG A 115 17.42 -9.89 7.83
CA ARG A 115 17.87 -11.30 7.76
C ARG A 115 19.18 -11.46 7.00
N GLY A 116 19.74 -10.36 6.48
CA GLY A 116 20.96 -10.34 5.68
C GLY A 116 20.73 -10.78 4.23
N GLY A 117 19.49 -10.71 3.77
CA GLY A 117 19.06 -11.12 2.43
C GLY A 117 18.98 -9.99 1.41
N ILE A 118 18.14 -10.19 0.40
CA ILE A 118 17.81 -9.17 -0.60
C ILE A 118 16.88 -8.14 0.05
N PRO A 119 17.19 -6.84 0.03
CA PRO A 119 16.25 -5.85 0.52
C PRO A 119 15.02 -5.77 -0.39
N LEU A 120 13.83 -5.86 0.21
CA LEU A 120 12.57 -5.82 -0.50
C LEU A 120 11.56 -4.95 0.26
N ILE A 121 11.04 -3.92 -0.41
CA ILE A 121 9.95 -3.12 0.13
C ILE A 121 8.60 -3.65 -0.38
N LEU A 122 7.66 -3.87 0.55
CA LEU A 122 6.31 -4.39 0.28
C LEU A 122 5.28 -3.32 0.61
N THR A 123 4.49 -2.89 -0.37
CA THR A 123 3.55 -1.77 -0.23
C THR A 123 2.12 -2.24 -0.40
N HIS A 124 1.31 -2.04 0.65
CA HIS A 124 -0.13 -2.34 0.65
C HIS A 124 -0.95 -1.28 -0.09
N GLY A 125 -2.27 -1.52 -0.20
CA GLY A 125 -3.23 -0.59 -0.76
C GLY A 125 -4.48 -0.39 0.10
N TRP A 126 -5.59 0.08 -0.50
CA TRP A 126 -6.88 0.28 0.14
C TRP A 126 -7.84 -0.87 -0.23
N PRO A 127 -8.64 -1.43 0.66
CA PRO A 127 -8.86 -1.10 2.08
C PRO A 127 -8.04 -1.96 3.05
N SER A 128 -6.79 -2.19 2.75
CA SER A 128 -5.88 -2.98 3.57
C SER A 128 -4.89 -2.08 4.32
N THR A 129 -4.03 -2.70 5.14
CA THR A 129 -2.94 -2.06 5.87
C THR A 129 -1.69 -2.93 5.76
N PHE A 130 -0.59 -2.50 6.36
CA PHE A 130 0.67 -3.27 6.43
C PHE A 130 0.48 -4.71 6.94
N VAL A 131 -0.58 -4.98 7.72
CA VAL A 131 -0.89 -6.29 8.31
C VAL A 131 -1.06 -7.38 7.25
N GLU A 132 -1.61 -7.02 6.09
CA GLU A 132 -1.78 -7.94 4.96
C GLU A 132 -0.44 -8.56 4.53
N HIS A 133 0.60 -7.73 4.41
CA HIS A 133 1.92 -8.16 3.96
C HIS A 133 2.72 -8.92 5.02
N LEU A 134 2.33 -8.85 6.30
CA LEU A 134 2.97 -9.66 7.34
C LEU A 134 2.79 -11.16 7.11
N GLN A 135 1.75 -11.57 6.36
CA GLN A 135 1.55 -12.97 5.98
C GLN A 135 2.67 -13.50 5.06
N LEU A 136 3.35 -12.62 4.34
CA LEU A 136 4.48 -12.96 3.47
C LEU A 136 5.79 -13.12 4.24
N ALA A 137 5.93 -12.46 5.40
CA ALA A 137 7.21 -12.40 6.10
C ALA A 137 7.82 -13.77 6.46
N PRO A 138 7.07 -14.75 6.97
CA PRO A 138 7.63 -16.08 7.24
C PRO A 138 7.93 -16.89 5.96
N LEU A 139 7.35 -16.51 4.82
CA LEU A 139 7.49 -17.20 3.54
C LEU A 139 8.61 -16.62 2.66
N LEU A 140 9.22 -15.52 3.07
CA LEU A 140 10.28 -14.81 2.36
C LEU A 140 11.55 -14.70 3.23
N PRO A 141 12.12 -15.84 3.72
CA PRO A 141 13.25 -15.82 4.65
C PRO A 141 14.55 -15.28 4.03
N GLU A 142 14.68 -15.30 2.70
CA GLU A 142 15.85 -14.82 1.95
C GLU A 142 15.86 -13.29 1.73
N PHE A 143 14.85 -12.56 2.25
CA PHE A 143 14.75 -11.12 2.07
C PHE A 143 14.91 -10.37 3.39
N ASP A 144 15.53 -9.18 3.30
CA ASP A 144 15.34 -8.10 4.28
C ASP A 144 14.07 -7.37 3.91
N LEU A 145 13.03 -7.47 4.74
CA LEU A 145 11.72 -6.93 4.42
C LEU A 145 11.50 -5.56 5.07
N VAL A 146 11.05 -4.60 4.26
CA VAL A 146 10.55 -3.31 4.73
C VAL A 146 9.08 -3.20 4.35
N ILE A 147 8.19 -3.13 5.34
CA ILE A 147 6.73 -3.13 5.14
C ILE A 147 6.16 -1.84 5.74
N PRO A 148 6.14 -0.73 5.00
CA PRO A 148 5.64 0.54 5.51
C PRO A 148 4.11 0.58 5.55
N SER A 149 3.56 1.35 6.50
CA SER A 149 2.21 1.89 6.39
C SER A 149 2.21 3.06 5.41
N LEU A 150 1.33 3.07 4.43
CA LEU A 150 1.13 4.22 3.54
C LEU A 150 0.87 5.50 4.35
N PRO A 151 1.24 6.69 3.85
CA PRO A 151 0.94 7.95 4.52
C PRO A 151 -0.57 8.11 4.79
N GLY A 152 -0.93 8.22 6.08
CA GLY A 152 -2.33 8.31 6.51
C GLY A 152 -3.04 6.98 6.73
N TYR A 153 -2.30 5.88 6.75
CA TYR A 153 -2.78 4.55 7.14
C TYR A 153 -2.07 4.08 8.41
N GLY A 154 -2.77 3.28 9.20
CA GLY A 154 -2.19 2.66 10.38
C GLY A 154 -1.49 3.69 11.26
N PHE A 155 -0.21 3.50 11.49
CA PHE A 155 0.55 4.35 12.42
C PHE A 155 1.43 5.41 11.72
N SER A 156 1.24 5.63 10.40
CA SER A 156 1.90 6.69 9.63
C SER A 156 1.10 7.99 9.66
N GLU A 157 1.79 9.12 9.73
CA GLU A 157 1.19 10.44 9.55
C GLU A 157 0.75 10.65 8.10
N ARG A 158 -0.22 11.54 7.91
CA ARG A 158 -0.60 11.99 6.58
C ARG A 158 -0.22 13.46 6.39
N PRO A 159 0.58 13.77 5.35
CA PRO A 159 0.77 15.16 4.94
C PRO A 159 -0.55 15.76 4.42
N PRO A 160 -0.67 17.10 4.37
CA PRO A 160 -1.89 17.75 3.88
C PRO A 160 -2.33 17.30 2.49
N ARG A 161 -1.36 16.95 1.64
CA ARG A 161 -1.54 16.40 0.30
C ARG A 161 -0.45 15.36 0.04
N THR A 162 -0.81 14.23 -0.56
CA THR A 162 0.15 13.23 -1.03
C THR A 162 -0.45 12.43 -2.19
N THR A 163 0.37 12.12 -3.18
CA THR A 163 0.04 11.22 -4.29
C THR A 163 0.87 9.95 -4.19
N MET A 164 0.54 8.91 -4.96
CA MET A 164 1.35 7.69 -5.01
C MET A 164 2.78 7.96 -5.49
N ARG A 165 2.97 8.97 -6.35
CA ARG A 165 4.31 9.41 -6.79
C ARG A 165 5.10 10.11 -5.67
N ASP A 166 4.42 10.87 -4.80
CA ASP A 166 5.07 11.46 -3.61
C ASP A 166 5.46 10.35 -2.62
N THR A 167 4.59 9.36 -2.42
CA THR A 167 4.88 8.18 -1.59
C THR A 167 6.05 7.37 -2.15
N ALA A 168 6.15 7.20 -3.47
CA ALA A 168 7.28 6.53 -4.12
C ALA A 168 8.63 7.20 -3.78
N ARG A 169 8.67 8.54 -3.75
CA ARG A 169 9.87 9.29 -3.31
C ARG A 169 10.19 9.06 -1.84
N LEU A 170 9.17 9.02 -0.97
CA LEU A 170 9.36 8.67 0.44
C LEU A 170 9.94 7.27 0.61
N TRP A 171 9.52 6.29 -0.20
CA TRP A 171 10.03 4.91 -0.14
C TRP A 171 11.49 4.82 -0.59
N HIS A 172 11.89 5.53 -1.63
CA HIS A 172 13.30 5.64 -2.00
C HIS A 172 14.14 6.23 -0.86
N ARG A 173 13.66 7.31 -0.22
CA ARG A 173 14.33 7.93 0.94
C ARG A 173 14.40 6.99 2.13
N LEU A 174 13.31 6.23 2.40
CA LEU A 174 13.28 5.23 3.46
C LEU A 174 14.35 4.16 3.23
N MET A 175 14.36 3.54 2.04
CA MET A 175 15.32 2.48 1.73
C MET A 175 16.77 2.97 1.76
N GLN A 176 17.05 4.14 1.20
CA GLN A 176 18.37 4.77 1.25
C GLN A 176 18.78 5.11 2.69
N GLY A 177 17.85 5.67 3.48
CA GLY A 177 18.08 6.01 4.90
C GLY A 177 18.35 4.80 5.78
N LEU A 178 17.78 3.63 5.44
CA LEU A 178 18.05 2.34 6.07
C LEU A 178 19.40 1.73 5.62
N GLY A 179 20.09 2.35 4.66
CA GLY A 179 21.40 1.94 4.16
C GLY A 179 21.37 1.04 2.91
N TYR A 180 20.19 0.81 2.34
CA TYR A 180 20.05 -0.01 1.15
C TYR A 180 20.33 0.77 -0.13
N LYS A 181 21.36 0.36 -0.87
CA LYS A 181 21.75 0.97 -2.15
C LYS A 181 21.00 0.38 -3.33
N ARG A 182 20.66 -0.91 -3.25
CA ARG A 182 19.90 -1.66 -4.26
C ARG A 182 18.86 -2.52 -3.55
N TYR A 183 17.65 -2.59 -4.10
CA TYR A 183 16.52 -3.30 -3.50
C TYR A 183 15.45 -3.64 -4.54
N GLY A 184 14.60 -4.61 -4.22
CA GLY A 184 13.37 -4.89 -4.93
C GLY A 184 12.20 -4.08 -4.38
N ALA A 185 11.16 -3.90 -5.17
CA ALA A 185 9.89 -3.35 -4.71
C ALA A 185 8.71 -4.23 -5.17
N GLN A 186 7.71 -4.38 -4.30
CA GLN A 186 6.51 -5.17 -4.57
C GLN A 186 5.27 -4.41 -4.11
N GLY A 187 4.17 -4.52 -4.85
CA GLY A 187 2.89 -3.92 -4.47
C GLY A 187 1.71 -4.40 -5.30
N GLY A 188 0.53 -4.16 -4.74
CA GLY A 188 -0.78 -4.26 -5.39
C GLY A 188 -1.63 -3.05 -5.04
N ASP A 189 -2.73 -2.80 -5.72
CA ASP A 189 -3.59 -1.64 -5.53
C ASP A 189 -2.78 -0.32 -5.54
N PHE A 190 -2.94 0.60 -4.59
CA PHE A 190 -2.07 1.78 -4.47
C PHE A 190 -0.59 1.43 -4.33
N GLY A 191 -0.27 0.28 -3.72
CA GLY A 191 1.11 -0.23 -3.67
C GLY A 191 1.68 -0.52 -5.05
N ALA A 192 0.86 -0.95 -6.03
CA ALA A 192 1.30 -1.12 -7.41
C ALA A 192 1.62 0.22 -8.07
N SER A 193 0.78 1.25 -7.88
CA SER A 193 1.06 2.61 -8.35
C SER A 193 2.34 3.16 -7.72
N VAL A 194 2.52 3.03 -6.39
CA VAL A 194 3.75 3.47 -5.71
C VAL A 194 4.98 2.80 -6.29
N THR A 195 4.92 1.46 -6.44
CA THR A 195 6.02 0.65 -7.00
C THR A 195 6.34 1.06 -8.45
N THR A 196 5.31 1.36 -9.24
CA THR A 196 5.44 1.86 -10.62
C THR A 196 6.15 3.21 -10.65
N TYR A 197 5.74 4.17 -9.81
CA TYR A 197 6.40 5.49 -9.76
C TYR A 197 7.81 5.43 -9.17
N MET A 198 8.11 4.50 -8.27
CA MET A 198 9.50 4.24 -7.87
C MET A 198 10.36 3.87 -9.09
N ALA A 199 9.85 2.99 -9.94
CA ALA A 199 10.58 2.53 -11.12
C ALA A 199 10.64 3.56 -12.27
N LEU A 200 9.64 4.42 -12.40
CA LEU A 200 9.64 5.51 -13.39
C LEU A 200 10.57 6.65 -13.00
N ASP A 201 10.57 7.05 -11.73
CA ASP A 201 11.31 8.25 -11.29
C ASP A 201 12.78 7.97 -10.96
N GLU A 202 13.07 6.87 -10.26
CA GLU A 202 14.43 6.51 -9.83
C GLU A 202 14.71 5.01 -10.06
N PRO A 203 14.88 4.55 -11.31
CA PRO A 203 15.10 3.12 -11.62
C PRO A 203 16.42 2.57 -11.11
N ALA A 204 17.45 3.41 -10.94
CA ALA A 204 18.82 2.97 -10.68
C ALA A 204 19.01 2.10 -9.42
N PRO A 205 18.36 2.35 -8.27
CA PRO A 205 18.49 1.50 -7.10
C PRO A 205 17.66 0.21 -7.18
N LEU A 206 16.75 0.08 -8.15
CA LEU A 206 15.84 -1.06 -8.22
C LEU A 206 16.50 -2.27 -8.91
N LEU A 207 16.41 -3.43 -8.26
CA LEU A 207 16.78 -4.74 -8.83
C LEU A 207 15.68 -5.23 -9.80
N GLY A 208 14.48 -4.78 -9.63
CA GLY A 208 13.26 -5.08 -10.35
C GLY A 208 12.04 -4.72 -9.53
N ILE A 209 10.87 -4.81 -10.15
CA ILE A 209 9.59 -4.64 -9.46
C ILE A 209 8.70 -5.86 -9.67
N HIS A 210 7.92 -6.18 -8.64
CA HIS A 210 6.94 -7.26 -8.68
C HIS A 210 5.55 -6.70 -8.38
N LEU A 211 4.59 -6.92 -9.26
CA LEU A 211 3.22 -6.42 -9.14
C LEU A 211 2.25 -7.60 -9.08
N HIS A 212 1.25 -7.52 -8.22
CA HIS A 212 0.11 -8.44 -8.26
C HIS A 212 -1.19 -7.76 -8.72
N MET A 213 -1.07 -6.56 -9.24
CA MET A 213 -2.10 -5.78 -9.91
C MET A 213 -1.45 -4.73 -10.82
N ILE A 214 -2.09 -4.34 -11.89
CA ILE A 214 -1.73 -3.19 -12.73
C ILE A 214 -2.76 -2.08 -12.49
N ASP A 215 -2.44 -1.14 -11.58
CA ASP A 215 -3.36 -0.05 -11.19
C ASP A 215 -3.30 1.16 -12.13
N ASP A 216 -2.13 1.45 -12.72
CA ASP A 216 -1.96 2.58 -13.62
C ASP A 216 -2.31 2.22 -15.07
N THR A 217 -3.15 3.05 -15.68
CA THR A 217 -3.52 2.86 -17.09
C THR A 217 -2.37 3.25 -18.01
N PRO A 218 -1.81 2.31 -18.81
CA PRO A 218 -0.76 2.61 -19.75
C PRO A 218 -1.21 3.62 -20.84
N TYR A 219 -0.25 4.41 -21.34
CA TYR A 219 -0.51 5.27 -22.49
C TYR A 219 -0.84 4.44 -23.72
N SER A 220 -2.02 4.67 -24.33
CA SER A 220 -2.54 3.88 -25.45
C SER A 220 -2.51 4.60 -26.80
N GLY A 221 -2.03 5.84 -26.85
CA GLY A 221 -2.02 6.64 -28.10
C GLY A 221 -0.90 6.29 -29.09
N GLY A 222 0.13 5.53 -28.65
CA GLY A 222 1.30 5.20 -29.50
C GLY A 222 1.07 4.05 -30.49
N ARG A 223 0.20 3.09 -30.15
CA ARG A 223 -0.20 1.98 -31.03
C ARG A 223 -1.69 1.66 -30.85
N PRO A 224 -2.37 1.19 -31.92
CA PRO A 224 -3.77 0.75 -31.82
C PRO A 224 -3.92 -0.35 -30.75
N LEU A 225 -5.09 -0.39 -30.11
CA LEU A 225 -5.44 -1.48 -29.19
C LEU A 225 -5.66 -2.78 -29.99
N SER A 226 -5.18 -3.88 -29.46
CA SER A 226 -5.52 -5.23 -29.94
C SER A 226 -6.99 -5.58 -29.62
N ALA A 227 -7.46 -6.71 -30.10
CA ALA A 227 -8.81 -7.20 -29.74
C ALA A 227 -8.91 -7.46 -28.23
N THR A 228 -7.98 -8.20 -27.68
CA THR A 228 -7.91 -8.53 -26.24
C THR A 228 -7.79 -7.30 -25.33
N GLU A 229 -7.05 -6.27 -25.74
CA GLU A 229 -6.99 -5.00 -25.01
C GLU A 229 -8.32 -4.24 -25.04
N ARG A 230 -9.06 -4.30 -26.14
CA ARG A 230 -10.43 -3.70 -26.22
C ARG A 230 -11.40 -4.45 -25.33
N ASP A 231 -11.42 -5.79 -25.41
CA ASP A 231 -12.29 -6.64 -24.60
C ASP A 231 -12.03 -6.39 -23.08
N TYR A 232 -10.75 -6.31 -22.68
CA TYR A 232 -10.37 -5.96 -21.33
C TYR A 232 -10.90 -4.58 -20.91
N ARG A 233 -10.75 -3.56 -21.75
CA ARG A 233 -11.27 -2.22 -21.46
C ARG A 233 -12.79 -2.16 -21.38
N GLU A 234 -13.49 -2.96 -22.16
CA GLU A 234 -14.95 -3.08 -22.09
C GLU A 234 -15.37 -3.74 -20.77
N ALA A 235 -14.67 -4.80 -20.33
CA ALA A 235 -14.91 -5.44 -19.04
C ALA A 235 -14.66 -4.46 -17.88
N VAL A 236 -13.56 -3.70 -17.92
CA VAL A 236 -13.28 -2.64 -16.92
C VAL A 236 -14.39 -1.59 -16.89
N ALA A 237 -14.87 -1.13 -18.06
CA ALA A 237 -15.93 -0.13 -18.12
C ALA A 237 -17.27 -0.67 -17.59
N ALA A 238 -17.58 -1.94 -17.84
CA ALA A 238 -18.77 -2.60 -17.29
C ALA A 238 -18.67 -2.72 -15.76
N TRP A 239 -17.53 -3.13 -15.23
CA TRP A 239 -17.26 -3.16 -13.79
C TRP A 239 -17.37 -1.76 -13.16
N ASP A 240 -16.76 -0.75 -13.78
CA ASP A 240 -16.82 0.65 -13.33
C ASP A 240 -18.26 1.15 -13.17
N ALA A 241 -19.15 0.75 -14.06
CA ALA A 241 -20.54 1.21 -14.04
C ALA A 241 -21.33 0.74 -12.83
N VAL A 242 -20.97 -0.41 -12.24
CA VAL A 242 -21.68 -1.01 -11.09
C VAL A 242 -20.92 -0.90 -9.77
N GLU A 243 -19.58 -1.02 -9.79
CA GLU A 243 -18.77 -1.20 -8.59
C GLU A 243 -18.03 0.08 -8.13
N ARG A 244 -17.88 1.08 -8.98
CA ARG A 244 -17.07 2.27 -8.69
C ARG A 244 -17.72 3.30 -7.75
N GLY A 245 -18.88 3.02 -7.17
CA GLY A 245 -19.58 3.94 -6.25
C GLY A 245 -18.71 4.41 -5.09
N TYR A 246 -17.98 3.50 -4.45
CA TYR A 246 -17.06 3.81 -3.33
C TYR A 246 -15.97 4.81 -3.75
N SER A 247 -15.29 4.55 -4.86
CA SER A 247 -14.18 5.39 -5.32
C SER A 247 -14.66 6.75 -5.83
N SER A 248 -15.86 6.83 -6.39
CA SER A 248 -16.50 8.09 -6.78
C SER A 248 -16.73 8.99 -5.57
N ILE A 249 -17.20 8.45 -4.46
CA ILE A 249 -17.35 9.19 -3.21
C ILE A 249 -15.98 9.58 -2.64
N GLN A 250 -15.05 8.63 -2.53
CA GLN A 250 -13.71 8.84 -1.97
C GLN A 250 -12.89 9.85 -2.79
N SER A 251 -13.03 9.87 -4.11
CA SER A 251 -12.32 10.81 -4.99
C SER A 251 -12.95 12.21 -5.05
N THR A 252 -14.15 12.42 -4.50
CA THR A 252 -14.87 13.71 -4.57
C THR A 252 -15.18 14.32 -3.21
N LYS A 253 -15.70 13.53 -2.26
CA LYS A 253 -16.20 13.97 -0.96
C LYS A 253 -15.81 12.99 0.18
N PRO A 254 -14.52 12.61 0.31
CA PRO A 254 -14.11 11.61 1.31
C PRO A 254 -14.46 12.02 2.74
N GLN A 255 -14.32 13.29 3.08
CA GLN A 255 -14.62 13.81 4.42
C GLN A 255 -16.07 13.60 4.85
N THR A 256 -17.02 13.64 3.89
CA THR A 256 -18.45 13.46 4.22
C THR A 256 -18.73 12.05 4.75
N VAL A 257 -18.11 11.04 4.16
CA VAL A 257 -18.29 9.64 4.59
C VAL A 257 -17.45 9.34 5.84
N ALA A 258 -16.29 9.98 5.97
CA ALA A 258 -15.40 9.79 7.11
C ALA A 258 -16.07 10.00 8.48
N TYR A 259 -16.99 10.97 8.61
CA TYR A 259 -17.70 11.19 9.86
C TYR A 259 -18.48 9.95 10.34
N GLY A 260 -19.17 9.27 9.43
CA GLY A 260 -19.93 8.07 9.77
C GLY A 260 -19.04 6.85 9.99
N LEU A 261 -18.01 6.68 9.15
CA LEU A 261 -17.12 5.52 9.23
C LEU A 261 -16.17 5.58 10.44
N ASN A 262 -15.77 6.78 10.86
CA ASN A 262 -14.92 6.97 12.03
C ASN A 262 -15.68 6.89 13.36
N ASP A 263 -17.01 7.05 13.34
CA ASP A 263 -17.85 7.03 14.54
C ASP A 263 -18.59 5.69 14.72
N SER A 264 -18.85 4.94 13.65
CA SER A 264 -19.62 3.71 13.67
C SER A 264 -18.77 2.50 13.28
N PRO A 265 -18.47 1.57 14.22
CA PRO A 265 -17.82 0.30 13.86
C PRO A 265 -18.62 -0.52 12.83
N ALA A 266 -19.96 -0.44 12.91
CA ALA A 266 -20.83 -1.11 11.94
C ALA A 266 -20.74 -0.48 10.56
N GLY A 267 -20.67 0.85 10.47
CA GLY A 267 -20.45 1.55 9.22
C GLY A 267 -19.08 1.22 8.62
N LEU A 268 -18.03 1.27 9.44
CA LEU A 268 -16.67 0.92 9.02
C LEU A 268 -16.60 -0.54 8.52
N ALA A 269 -17.12 -1.49 9.31
CA ALA A 269 -17.11 -2.90 8.94
C ALA A 269 -17.89 -3.16 7.63
N ALA A 270 -19.07 -2.56 7.47
CA ALA A 270 -19.86 -2.70 6.26
C ALA A 270 -19.14 -2.12 5.02
N TRP A 271 -18.52 -0.93 5.16
CA TRP A 271 -17.76 -0.27 4.09
C TRP A 271 -16.56 -1.08 3.62
N LEU A 272 -15.84 -1.70 4.55
CA LEU A 272 -14.64 -2.47 4.24
C LEU A 272 -14.98 -3.90 3.79
N VAL A 273 -15.85 -4.63 4.52
CA VAL A 273 -16.11 -6.05 4.22
C VAL A 273 -16.77 -6.26 2.87
N GLU A 274 -17.55 -5.27 2.41
CA GLU A 274 -18.15 -5.32 1.08
C GLU A 274 -17.06 -5.40 0.01
N LYS A 275 -15.96 -4.62 0.12
CA LYS A 275 -14.84 -4.68 -0.81
C LYS A 275 -13.97 -5.93 -0.60
N TRP A 276 -13.72 -6.30 0.63
CA TRP A 276 -13.02 -7.57 0.91
C TRP A 276 -13.73 -8.78 0.30
N ARG A 277 -15.06 -8.80 0.32
CA ARG A 277 -15.83 -9.86 -0.34
C ARG A 277 -15.81 -9.75 -1.86
N SER A 278 -16.07 -8.55 -2.38
CA SER A 278 -16.25 -8.32 -3.83
C SER A 278 -14.95 -8.53 -4.63
N TRP A 279 -13.79 -8.29 -4.00
CA TRP A 279 -12.48 -8.35 -4.67
C TRP A 279 -11.67 -9.60 -4.33
N SER A 280 -12.14 -10.40 -3.40
CA SER A 280 -11.50 -11.68 -3.06
C SER A 280 -12.03 -12.81 -3.94
N HIS A 281 -11.20 -13.86 -4.07
CA HIS A 281 -11.65 -15.14 -4.60
C HIS A 281 -12.80 -15.72 -3.76
N SER A 282 -12.68 -15.66 -2.43
CA SER A 282 -13.71 -16.00 -1.47
C SER A 282 -13.44 -15.32 -0.14
N LEU A 283 -14.45 -14.69 0.46
CA LEU A 283 -14.32 -14.13 1.81
C LEU A 283 -14.01 -15.21 2.86
N ASP A 284 -14.51 -16.43 2.66
CA ASP A 284 -14.26 -17.57 3.56
C ASP A 284 -12.80 -18.07 3.51
N ALA A 285 -12.04 -17.73 2.47
CA ALA A 285 -10.62 -18.03 2.36
C ALA A 285 -9.75 -17.08 3.19
N ILE A 286 -10.30 -15.97 3.66
CA ILE A 286 -9.59 -14.97 4.45
C ILE A 286 -9.79 -15.28 5.94
N ASP A 287 -8.68 -15.33 6.67
CA ASP A 287 -8.73 -15.46 8.14
C ASP A 287 -9.52 -14.30 8.75
N ARG A 288 -10.57 -14.64 9.52
CA ARG A 288 -11.44 -13.65 10.13
C ARG A 288 -10.71 -12.74 11.12
N ASP A 289 -9.71 -13.29 11.82
CA ASP A 289 -8.89 -12.50 12.75
C ASP A 289 -7.99 -11.54 12.00
N LEU A 290 -7.45 -11.92 10.83
CA LEU A 290 -6.70 -11.03 9.95
C LEU A 290 -7.59 -9.87 9.47
N LEU A 291 -8.79 -10.17 8.98
CA LEU A 291 -9.76 -9.16 8.53
C LEU A 291 -10.11 -8.18 9.67
N LEU A 292 -10.41 -8.69 10.85
CA LEU A 292 -10.74 -7.85 12.01
C LEU A 292 -9.53 -7.11 12.57
N THR A 293 -8.32 -7.67 12.46
CA THR A 293 -7.09 -6.96 12.80
C THR A 293 -6.92 -5.74 11.91
N ASN A 294 -7.11 -5.90 10.60
CA ASN A 294 -7.08 -4.79 9.64
C ASN A 294 -8.13 -3.71 9.96
N MET A 295 -9.38 -4.11 10.21
CA MET A 295 -10.45 -3.18 10.60
C MET A 295 -10.18 -2.49 11.94
N THR A 296 -9.61 -3.22 12.90
CA THR A 296 -9.25 -2.65 14.21
C THR A 296 -8.13 -1.62 14.08
N ILE A 297 -7.14 -1.84 13.21
CA ILE A 297 -6.10 -0.83 12.93
C ILE A 297 -6.76 0.46 12.42
N PHE A 298 -7.65 0.39 11.41
CA PHE A 298 -8.37 1.59 10.94
C PHE A 298 -9.14 2.29 12.05
N TRP A 299 -9.79 1.51 12.93
CA TRP A 299 -10.58 2.05 14.03
C TRP A 299 -9.71 2.76 15.08
N VAL A 300 -8.69 2.07 15.61
CA VAL A 300 -7.89 2.58 16.74
C VAL A 300 -6.95 3.72 16.34
N THR A 301 -6.64 3.83 15.05
CA THR A 301 -5.81 4.91 14.52
C THR A 301 -6.63 6.03 13.85
N GLU A 302 -7.95 5.86 13.75
CA GLU A 302 -8.88 6.81 13.11
C GLU A 302 -8.50 7.14 11.65
N THR A 303 -7.88 6.18 10.95
CA THR A 303 -7.27 6.43 9.63
C THR A 303 -8.18 6.14 8.44
N ILE A 304 -9.42 5.71 8.65
CA ILE A 304 -10.34 5.50 7.50
C ILE A 304 -10.53 6.77 6.67
N GLY A 305 -10.71 7.92 7.33
CA GLY A 305 -10.89 9.20 6.64
C GLY A 305 -9.66 9.66 5.88
N THR A 306 -8.46 9.47 6.45
CA THR A 306 -7.19 9.84 5.80
C THR A 306 -6.85 8.92 4.64
N SER A 307 -7.12 7.61 4.76
CA SER A 307 -6.88 6.64 3.69
C SER A 307 -7.73 6.90 2.44
N MET A 308 -9.00 7.26 2.62
CA MET A 308 -9.88 7.61 1.51
C MET A 308 -9.42 8.84 0.71
N ARG A 309 -8.62 9.73 1.33
CA ARG A 309 -8.10 10.92 0.65
C ARG A 309 -7.11 10.59 -0.46
N ASP A 310 -6.54 9.40 -0.51
CA ASP A 310 -5.68 8.98 -1.62
C ASP A 310 -6.42 9.00 -2.95
N TYR A 311 -7.69 8.59 -2.97
CA TYR A 311 -8.55 8.70 -4.16
C TYR A 311 -8.76 10.16 -4.58
N TYR A 312 -8.97 11.06 -3.61
CA TYR A 312 -9.14 12.48 -3.87
C TYR A 312 -7.86 13.11 -4.42
N ASP A 313 -6.73 12.81 -3.78
CA ASP A 313 -5.42 13.36 -4.17
C ASP A 313 -4.98 12.76 -5.53
N LYS A 314 -5.18 11.44 -5.78
CA LYS A 314 -4.93 10.80 -7.09
C LYS A 314 -5.72 11.49 -8.21
N ARG A 315 -7.02 11.71 -8.00
CA ARG A 315 -7.88 12.36 -9.00
C ARG A 315 -7.49 13.81 -9.29
N ARG A 316 -7.07 14.56 -8.26
CA ARG A 316 -6.89 16.00 -8.37
C ARG A 316 -5.46 16.42 -8.68
N TYR A 317 -4.50 15.65 -8.24
CA TYR A 317 -3.07 15.98 -8.27
C TYR A 317 -2.21 14.85 -8.83
N GLY A 318 -2.78 13.67 -9.03
CA GLY A 318 -2.05 12.51 -9.52
C GLY A 318 -1.47 12.77 -10.91
N PRO A 319 -0.27 12.27 -11.19
CA PRO A 319 0.30 12.31 -12.51
C PRO A 319 -0.49 11.42 -13.48
N THR A 320 -0.39 11.72 -14.76
CA THR A 320 -0.92 10.89 -15.84
C THR A 320 0.24 10.22 -16.54
N ILE A 321 0.11 8.93 -16.82
CA ILE A 321 1.09 8.19 -17.63
C ILE A 321 1.04 8.71 -19.07
N GLY A 322 2.17 9.20 -19.56
CA GLY A 322 2.33 9.81 -20.88
C GLY A 322 3.04 8.90 -21.88
N PRO A 323 3.29 9.39 -23.11
CA PRO A 323 3.91 8.61 -24.18
C PRO A 323 5.38 8.25 -23.93
N GLU A 324 6.07 9.00 -23.07
CA GLU A 324 7.48 8.79 -22.74
C GLU A 324 7.69 7.95 -21.48
N ASP A 325 6.60 7.67 -20.75
CA ASP A 325 6.67 6.88 -19.52
C ASP A 325 6.79 5.40 -19.87
N PHE A 326 7.91 4.81 -19.48
CA PHE A 326 8.17 3.38 -19.61
C PHE A 326 9.10 2.90 -18.47
N VAL A 327 8.65 1.88 -17.78
CA VAL A 327 9.40 1.23 -16.70
C VAL A 327 10.46 0.32 -17.30
N THR A 328 11.71 0.76 -17.23
CA THR A 328 12.87 0.06 -17.84
C THR A 328 13.45 -1.03 -16.94
N VAL A 329 13.12 -1.06 -15.66
CA VAL A 329 13.56 -2.12 -14.76
C VAL A 329 12.77 -3.40 -15.02
N PRO A 330 13.40 -4.59 -14.86
CA PRO A 330 12.69 -5.86 -14.99
C PRO A 330 11.44 -5.91 -14.12
N THR A 331 10.31 -6.28 -14.74
CA THR A 331 9.00 -6.32 -14.05
C THR A 331 8.43 -7.74 -14.07
N ALA A 332 7.96 -8.21 -12.92
CA ALA A 332 7.12 -9.38 -12.80
C ALA A 332 5.68 -8.98 -12.52
N VAL A 333 4.74 -9.72 -13.08
CA VAL A 333 3.31 -9.56 -12.82
C VAL A 333 2.71 -10.91 -12.45
N ALA A 334 2.20 -11.01 -11.23
CA ALA A 334 1.38 -12.13 -10.76
C ALA A 334 -0.10 -11.80 -11.01
N VAL A 335 -0.77 -12.58 -11.86
CA VAL A 335 -2.15 -12.31 -12.30
C VAL A 335 -3.10 -13.23 -11.55
N PHE A 336 -3.90 -12.67 -10.67
CA PHE A 336 -4.90 -13.38 -9.89
C PHE A 336 -6.27 -13.33 -10.59
N ALA A 337 -6.98 -14.48 -10.63
CA ALA A 337 -8.19 -14.62 -11.44
C ALA A 337 -9.37 -13.75 -10.97
N ASN A 338 -9.41 -13.42 -9.67
CA ASN A 338 -10.45 -12.57 -9.08
C ASN A 338 -9.88 -11.22 -8.61
N GLU A 339 -9.02 -10.64 -9.42
CA GLU A 339 -8.63 -9.24 -9.26
C GLU A 339 -9.86 -8.35 -9.50
N LEU A 340 -9.83 -7.07 -9.13
CA LEU A 340 -10.96 -6.10 -9.16
C LEU A 340 -11.96 -6.28 -10.33
N VAL A 341 -11.51 -6.80 -11.46
CA VAL A 341 -12.33 -7.07 -12.63
C VAL A 341 -12.48 -8.58 -12.79
N SER A 342 -13.51 -9.14 -12.17
CA SER A 342 -13.77 -10.59 -12.21
C SER A 342 -14.01 -11.15 -13.62
N GLU A 343 -14.46 -10.33 -14.55
CA GLU A 343 -14.77 -10.72 -15.92
C GLU A 343 -13.64 -10.42 -16.91
N GLY A 344 -12.52 -9.87 -16.46
CA GLY A 344 -11.38 -9.56 -17.34
C GLY A 344 -10.09 -9.34 -16.59
N THR A 345 -9.13 -10.19 -16.83
CA THR A 345 -7.74 -9.95 -16.40
C THR A 345 -7.02 -9.12 -17.44
N PRO A 346 -6.10 -8.21 -17.05
CA PRO A 346 -5.34 -7.46 -18.03
C PRO A 346 -4.54 -8.43 -18.91
N PRO A 347 -4.57 -8.29 -20.25
CA PRO A 347 -3.70 -9.09 -21.10
C PRO A 347 -2.25 -8.63 -20.94
N ARG A 348 -1.31 -9.56 -21.12
CA ARG A 348 0.13 -9.27 -20.96
C ARG A 348 0.56 -8.08 -21.82
N GLU A 349 0.06 -7.98 -23.04
CA GLU A 349 0.36 -6.87 -23.97
C GLU A 349 -0.11 -5.50 -23.47
N TRP A 350 -1.11 -5.45 -22.59
CA TRP A 350 -1.53 -4.23 -21.89
C TRP A 350 -0.46 -3.77 -20.91
N ALA A 351 0.10 -4.70 -20.12
CA ALA A 351 1.21 -4.41 -19.23
C ALA A 351 2.47 -3.98 -20.00
N GLU A 352 2.76 -4.63 -21.13
CA GLU A 352 3.93 -4.35 -21.97
C GLU A 352 3.89 -2.96 -22.66
N ARG A 353 2.79 -2.21 -22.52
CA ARG A 353 2.76 -0.80 -22.92
C ARG A 353 3.51 0.12 -21.96
N LEU A 354 3.66 -0.31 -20.69
CA LEU A 354 4.27 0.51 -19.65
C LEU A 354 5.49 -0.15 -19.02
N TYR A 355 5.60 -1.48 -19.04
CA TYR A 355 6.60 -2.22 -18.28
C TYR A 355 7.47 -3.12 -19.16
N ASP A 356 8.75 -3.28 -18.78
CA ASP A 356 9.63 -4.34 -19.27
C ASP A 356 9.26 -5.68 -18.59
N VAL A 357 8.19 -6.32 -19.06
CA VAL A 357 7.62 -7.53 -18.48
C VAL A 357 8.52 -8.74 -18.73
N ARG A 358 9.25 -9.17 -17.71
CA ARG A 358 10.14 -10.34 -17.73
C ARG A 358 9.53 -11.60 -17.17
N ARG A 359 8.48 -11.46 -16.35
CA ARG A 359 7.72 -12.58 -15.79
C ARG A 359 6.24 -12.24 -15.79
N TRP A 360 5.43 -13.21 -16.20
CA TRP A 360 3.97 -13.10 -16.23
C TRP A 360 3.39 -14.42 -15.74
N THR A 361 2.82 -14.45 -14.54
CA THR A 361 2.41 -15.68 -13.88
C THR A 361 0.90 -15.67 -13.58
N PRO A 362 0.08 -16.39 -14.37
CA PRO A 362 -1.31 -16.64 -14.00
C PRO A 362 -1.36 -17.48 -12.72
N MET A 363 -2.09 -16.99 -11.72
CA MET A 363 -2.25 -17.66 -10.43
C MET A 363 -3.50 -18.53 -10.41
N PRO A 364 -3.42 -19.77 -9.88
CA PRO A 364 -4.55 -20.71 -9.91
C PRO A 364 -5.65 -20.38 -8.90
N ARG A 365 -5.38 -19.52 -7.91
CA ARG A 365 -6.33 -19.08 -6.86
C ARG A 365 -5.88 -17.75 -6.27
N GLY A 366 -6.77 -17.10 -5.56
CA GLY A 366 -6.57 -15.78 -4.95
C GLY A 366 -7.21 -14.68 -5.78
N GLY A 367 -7.27 -13.49 -5.22
CA GLY A 367 -7.84 -12.29 -5.81
C GLY A 367 -7.02 -11.07 -5.45
N HIS A 368 -7.69 -9.95 -5.27
CA HIS A 368 -7.10 -8.65 -4.97
C HIS A 368 -6.21 -8.65 -3.73
N PHE A 369 -6.65 -9.34 -2.68
CA PHE A 369 -5.91 -9.41 -1.42
C PHE A 369 -4.95 -10.61 -1.42
N ALA A 370 -4.17 -10.74 -2.48
CA ALA A 370 -3.27 -11.87 -2.70
C ALA A 370 -2.36 -12.21 -1.50
N PRO A 371 -1.78 -11.24 -0.76
CA PRO A 371 -1.00 -11.55 0.44
C PRO A 371 -1.81 -12.22 1.56
N ALA A 372 -3.13 -11.98 1.63
CA ALA A 372 -4.04 -12.59 2.61
C ALA A 372 -4.67 -13.89 2.10
N GLU A 373 -4.97 -13.98 0.79
CA GLU A 373 -5.71 -15.10 0.19
C GLU A 373 -4.81 -16.25 -0.27
N ALA A 374 -3.63 -15.92 -0.80
CA ALA A 374 -2.71 -16.89 -1.42
C ALA A 374 -1.24 -16.49 -1.16
N PRO A 375 -0.84 -16.27 0.11
CA PRO A 375 0.50 -15.81 0.45
C PRO A 375 1.61 -16.75 -0.04
N ASP A 376 1.36 -18.05 -0.07
CA ASP A 376 2.30 -19.06 -0.56
C ASP A 376 2.58 -18.94 -2.05
N LEU A 377 1.55 -18.64 -2.86
CA LEU A 377 1.71 -18.44 -4.30
C LEU A 377 2.44 -17.13 -4.60
N LEU A 378 2.04 -16.06 -3.94
CA LEU A 378 2.66 -14.76 -4.13
C LEU A 378 4.12 -14.75 -3.67
N ALA A 379 4.42 -15.32 -2.48
CA ALA A 379 5.79 -15.41 -1.97
C ALA A 379 6.69 -16.22 -2.91
N ARG A 380 6.21 -17.36 -3.41
CA ARG A 380 6.96 -18.17 -4.38
C ARG A 380 7.29 -17.38 -5.66
N ASP A 381 6.32 -16.66 -6.21
CA ASP A 381 6.51 -15.89 -7.44
C ASP A 381 7.52 -14.75 -7.24
N ILE A 382 7.45 -14.07 -6.08
CA ILE A 382 8.43 -13.06 -5.66
C ILE A 382 9.84 -13.67 -5.57
N SER A 383 9.98 -14.79 -4.84
CA SER A 383 11.27 -15.48 -4.66
C SER A 383 11.87 -15.91 -5.99
N GLU A 384 11.10 -16.56 -6.86
CA GLU A 384 11.55 -16.99 -8.18
C GLU A 384 11.95 -15.80 -9.08
N PHE A 385 11.25 -14.69 -9.01
CA PHE A 385 11.58 -13.50 -9.78
C PHE A 385 12.90 -12.87 -9.32
N PHE A 386 13.14 -12.74 -8.03
CA PHE A 386 14.32 -12.09 -7.49
C PHE A 386 15.54 -13.03 -7.37
N ALA A 387 15.35 -14.36 -7.32
CA ALA A 387 16.45 -15.34 -7.23
C ALA A 387 17.50 -15.17 -8.33
N GLY A 388 17.07 -14.90 -9.57
CA GLY A 388 17.97 -14.68 -10.70
C GLY A 388 18.74 -13.36 -10.68
N ARG A 389 18.51 -12.48 -9.70
CA ARG A 389 19.08 -11.12 -9.60
C ARG A 389 20.07 -10.94 -8.47
N LEU A 390 20.41 -12.03 -7.78
CA LEU A 390 21.41 -12.07 -6.71
C LEU A 390 22.85 -11.85 -7.20
N GLY A 391 23.12 -12.03 -8.51
CA GLY A 391 24.47 -11.92 -9.10
C GLY A 391 24.98 -10.49 -9.31
N ASP A 392 24.14 -9.48 -9.15
CA ASP A 392 24.46 -8.07 -9.42
C ASP A 392 24.72 -7.25 -8.12
N ARG A 393 25.28 -7.89 -7.08
CA ARG A 393 25.66 -7.24 -5.82
C ARG A 393 26.90 -6.38 -5.95
#